data_e8f5c108093373a3f06046f96f88db92
#
_entry.id   e8f5c108093373a3f06046f96f88db92
#
_cell.length_a   1.000
_cell.length_b   1.000
_cell.length_c   1.000
_cell.angle_alpha   90.00
_cell.angle_beta   90.00
_cell.angle_gamma   90.00
#
_symmetry.space_group_name_H-M   'P 1'
#
loop_
_entity.id
_entity.type
_entity.pdbx_description
1 polymer ?
#
loop_
_entity_poly.entity_id
_entity_poly.type
_entity_poly.pdbx_seq_one_letter_code
_entity_poly.pdbx_strand_id
1 'polypeptide(L)'
;MHINDNDGKGDYHQMPYTFTTGRGLLSTDWGNIIGDLSRTGFDGRFVFNVEGTFKRTPAKLHKSMAELLEAMYEEWIESCFKTEEYLADDGKKIILFGAGRMALNYMQNWGDKYPPAFLVDNNSEIQGQERWGIPVKSPDEILNVPESERNVWICNMYYDAIGAQLDSMG
;
A
#
# COMPACT_ATOMS: atom_id res chain seq x y z
N MET A 1 -10.30 -10.55 -14.92
CA MET A 1 -10.10 -11.36 -13.72
C MET A 1 -11.33 -11.33 -12.84
N HIS A 2 -11.77 -12.47 -12.29
CA HIS A 2 -12.85 -12.52 -11.30
C HIS A 2 -12.27 -12.39 -9.89
N ILE A 3 -12.88 -11.53 -9.10
CA ILE A 3 -12.45 -11.21 -7.72
C ILE A 3 -13.52 -11.72 -6.76
N ASN A 4 -13.16 -12.59 -5.87
CA ASN A 4 -13.93 -13.00 -4.72
C ASN A 4 -13.01 -13.51 -3.61
N ASP A 5 -13.50 -13.53 -2.40
CA ASP A 5 -12.79 -14.07 -1.25
C ASP A 5 -13.39 -15.40 -0.81
N ASN A 6 -12.56 -16.30 -0.29
CA ASN A 6 -12.96 -17.58 0.27
C ASN A 6 -11.95 -18.05 1.33
N ASP A 7 -12.32 -19.06 2.10
CA ASP A 7 -11.48 -19.62 3.18
C ASP A 7 -10.56 -20.78 2.71
N GLY A 8 -10.48 -21.02 1.41
CA GLY A 8 -9.72 -22.14 0.83
C GLY A 8 -10.38 -23.50 0.96
N LYS A 9 -11.60 -23.60 1.51
CA LYS A 9 -12.34 -24.86 1.72
C LYS A 9 -13.56 -24.97 0.82
N GLY A 10 -14.09 -23.85 0.35
CA GLY A 10 -15.26 -23.82 -0.51
C GLY A 10 -15.29 -22.57 -1.39
N ASP A 11 -16.13 -22.64 -2.42
CA ASP A 11 -16.36 -21.54 -3.34
C ASP A 11 -17.51 -20.66 -2.83
N TYR A 12 -17.18 -19.70 -1.97
CA TYR A 12 -18.17 -18.90 -1.23
C TYR A 12 -18.55 -17.59 -1.89
N HIS A 13 -17.80 -17.12 -2.87
CA HIS A 13 -18.02 -15.85 -3.56
C HIS A 13 -18.31 -14.68 -2.60
N GLN A 14 -17.41 -14.49 -1.64
CA GLN A 14 -17.52 -13.42 -0.65
C GLN A 14 -16.81 -12.14 -1.13
N MET A 15 -17.16 -11.02 -0.52
CA MET A 15 -16.45 -9.76 -0.74
C MET A 15 -14.98 -9.88 -0.31
N PRO A 16 -14.06 -9.19 -1.02
CA PRO A 16 -12.67 -9.05 -0.55
C PRO A 16 -12.62 -8.63 0.92
N TYR A 17 -11.58 -9.04 1.62
CA TYR A 17 -11.35 -8.83 3.05
C TYR A 17 -12.30 -9.58 4.00
N THR A 18 -13.20 -10.45 3.51
CA THR A 18 -14.07 -11.26 4.39
C THR A 18 -13.28 -12.29 5.20
N PHE A 19 -12.31 -12.95 4.57
CA PHE A 19 -11.46 -13.97 5.20
C PHE A 19 -10.03 -13.49 5.49
N THR A 20 -9.79 -12.20 5.41
CA THR A 20 -8.50 -11.60 5.75
C THR A 20 -8.35 -11.50 7.27
N THR A 21 -7.68 -12.47 7.88
CA THR A 21 -7.50 -12.51 9.35
C THR A 21 -6.20 -11.86 9.82
N GLY A 22 -5.32 -11.47 8.90
CA GLY A 22 -4.01 -10.90 9.20
C GLY A 22 -3.04 -11.88 9.90
N ARG A 23 -3.46 -13.14 10.17
CA ARG A 23 -2.65 -14.16 10.81
C ARG A 23 -3.03 -15.54 10.27
N GLY A 24 -2.09 -16.18 9.57
CA GLY A 24 -2.18 -17.59 9.19
C GLY A 24 -2.25 -17.87 7.69
N LEU A 25 -2.09 -19.14 7.35
CA LEU A 25 -1.99 -19.69 5.98
C LEU A 25 -3.28 -19.58 5.14
N LEU A 26 -4.38 -19.13 5.71
CA LEU A 26 -5.69 -19.08 5.06
C LEU A 26 -6.25 -17.65 4.88
N SER A 27 -5.44 -16.62 5.08
CA SER A 27 -5.87 -15.24 4.84
C SER A 27 -5.44 -14.80 3.44
N THR A 28 -6.38 -14.27 2.68
CA THR A 28 -6.10 -13.62 1.39
C THR A 28 -5.39 -12.29 1.63
N ASP A 29 -4.18 -12.13 1.11
CA ASP A 29 -3.47 -10.85 1.13
C ASP A 29 -3.79 -10.08 -0.16
N TRP A 30 -4.86 -9.29 -0.08
CA TRP A 30 -5.35 -8.52 -1.22
C TRP A 30 -4.34 -7.48 -1.70
N GLY A 31 -3.60 -6.85 -0.78
CA GLY A 31 -2.57 -5.88 -1.13
C GLY A 31 -1.49 -6.49 -2.01
N ASN A 32 -0.97 -7.66 -1.62
CA ASN A 32 0.02 -8.37 -2.42
C ASN A 32 -0.55 -8.85 -3.76
N ILE A 33 -1.77 -9.41 -3.79
CA ILE A 33 -2.39 -9.90 -5.03
C ILE A 33 -2.57 -8.75 -6.02
N ILE A 34 -3.13 -7.64 -5.61
CA ILE A 34 -3.37 -6.48 -6.48
C ILE A 34 -2.04 -5.82 -6.88
N GLY A 35 -1.08 -5.74 -5.96
CA GLY A 35 0.27 -5.26 -6.26
C GLY A 35 1.00 -6.14 -7.27
N ASP A 36 0.87 -7.48 -7.19
CA ASP A 36 1.43 -8.40 -8.18
C ASP A 36 0.81 -8.21 -9.56
N LEU A 37 -0.51 -8.01 -9.63
CA LEU A 37 -1.20 -7.73 -10.89
C LEU A 37 -0.70 -6.44 -11.54
N SER A 38 -0.51 -5.40 -10.75
CA SER A 38 0.05 -4.14 -11.21
C SER A 38 1.47 -4.34 -11.76
N ARG A 39 2.35 -4.99 -11.00
CA ARG A 39 3.75 -5.25 -11.40
C ARG A 39 3.88 -6.12 -12.65
N THR A 40 2.92 -6.99 -12.90
CA THR A 40 2.91 -7.84 -14.12
C THR A 40 2.29 -7.14 -15.33
N GLY A 41 1.88 -5.88 -15.19
CA GLY A 41 1.29 -5.09 -16.27
C GLY A 41 -0.12 -5.56 -16.66
N PHE A 42 -0.92 -6.03 -15.69
CA PHE A 42 -2.29 -6.45 -15.94
C PHE A 42 -3.13 -5.27 -16.42
N ASP A 43 -3.66 -5.36 -17.63
CA ASP A 43 -4.52 -4.37 -18.30
C ASP A 43 -5.98 -4.82 -18.47
N GLY A 44 -6.32 -5.96 -17.84
CA GLY A 44 -7.65 -6.57 -17.95
C GLY A 44 -8.70 -5.91 -17.03
N ARG A 45 -9.89 -6.49 -17.03
CA ARG A 45 -11.01 -6.02 -16.20
C ARG A 45 -11.09 -6.79 -14.89
N PHE A 46 -11.40 -6.09 -13.81
CA PHE A 46 -11.83 -6.67 -12.56
C PHE A 46 -13.35 -6.90 -12.58
N VAL A 47 -13.77 -8.10 -12.22
CA VAL A 47 -15.17 -8.48 -12.07
C VAL A 47 -15.37 -8.99 -10.65
N PHE A 48 -16.07 -8.23 -9.82
CA PHE A 48 -16.41 -8.68 -8.46
C PHE A 48 -17.49 -9.75 -8.52
N ASN A 49 -17.09 -11.00 -8.30
CA ASN A 49 -17.99 -12.14 -8.25
C ASN A 49 -18.34 -12.45 -6.80
N VAL A 50 -19.19 -11.62 -6.20
CA VAL A 50 -19.46 -11.61 -4.75
C VAL A 50 -20.92 -11.94 -4.40
N GLU A 51 -21.55 -12.75 -5.23
CA GLU A 51 -22.96 -13.12 -5.06
C GLU A 51 -23.26 -13.81 -3.72
N GLY A 52 -22.28 -14.53 -3.16
CA GLY A 52 -22.42 -15.19 -1.86
C GLY A 52 -22.66 -14.21 -0.73
N THR A 53 -22.03 -13.04 -0.75
CA THR A 53 -22.29 -11.95 0.19
C THR A 53 -23.66 -11.32 -0.05
N PHE A 54 -23.98 -10.97 -1.30
CA PHE A 54 -25.25 -10.31 -1.63
C PHE A 54 -26.47 -11.19 -1.29
N LYS A 55 -26.43 -12.49 -1.56
CA LYS A 55 -27.51 -13.44 -1.24
C LYS A 55 -27.82 -13.51 0.27
N ARG A 56 -26.85 -13.25 1.12
CA ARG A 56 -26.96 -13.35 2.59
C ARG A 56 -27.23 -12.00 3.26
N THR A 57 -27.17 -10.91 2.52
CA THR A 57 -27.33 -9.57 3.06
C THR A 57 -28.71 -9.01 2.71
N PRO A 58 -29.39 -8.29 3.62
CA PRO A 58 -30.66 -7.65 3.34
C PRO A 58 -30.59 -6.71 2.13
N ALA A 59 -31.58 -6.80 1.23
CA ALA A 59 -31.59 -6.06 -0.03
C ALA A 59 -31.39 -4.53 0.11
N LYS A 60 -31.86 -3.96 1.22
CA LYS A 60 -31.68 -2.52 1.53
C LYS A 60 -30.23 -2.08 1.66
N LEU A 61 -29.27 -3.02 1.87
CA LEU A 61 -27.85 -2.75 2.01
C LEU A 61 -27.07 -2.97 0.70
N HIS A 62 -27.72 -3.55 -0.33
CA HIS A 62 -27.01 -3.90 -1.57
C HIS A 62 -26.39 -2.68 -2.26
N LYS A 63 -27.06 -1.52 -2.20
CA LYS A 63 -26.49 -0.29 -2.76
C LYS A 63 -25.20 0.11 -2.06
N SER A 64 -25.19 0.16 -0.72
CA SER A 64 -23.99 0.51 0.05
C SER A 64 -22.86 -0.50 -0.12
N MET A 65 -23.19 -1.78 -0.34
CA MET A 65 -22.20 -2.80 -0.65
C MET A 65 -21.56 -2.59 -2.04
N ALA A 66 -22.36 -2.19 -3.03
CA ALA A 66 -21.83 -1.87 -4.36
C ALA A 66 -20.93 -0.62 -4.31
N GLU A 67 -21.33 0.41 -3.58
CA GLU A 67 -20.52 1.60 -3.32
C GLU A 67 -19.20 1.26 -2.61
N LEU A 68 -19.22 0.32 -1.66
CA LEU A 68 -18.01 -0.16 -1.00
C LEU A 68 -17.08 -0.91 -1.97
N LEU A 69 -17.61 -1.74 -2.86
CA LEU A 69 -16.80 -2.44 -3.88
C LEU A 69 -16.19 -1.46 -4.88
N GLU A 70 -16.90 -0.42 -5.25
CA GLU A 70 -16.38 0.67 -6.09
C GLU A 70 -15.23 1.40 -5.39
N ALA A 71 -15.41 1.78 -4.13
CA ALA A 71 -14.36 2.41 -3.33
C ALA A 71 -13.13 1.51 -3.14
N MET A 72 -13.30 0.20 -2.96
CA MET A 72 -12.18 -0.76 -2.92
C MET A 72 -11.42 -0.80 -4.26
N TYR A 73 -12.14 -0.78 -5.37
CA TYR A 73 -11.53 -0.76 -6.70
C TYR A 73 -10.73 0.53 -6.92
N GLU A 74 -11.31 1.68 -6.58
CA GLU A 74 -10.64 2.98 -6.70
C GLU A 74 -9.36 3.02 -5.85
N GLU A 75 -9.41 2.54 -4.61
CA GLU A 75 -8.25 2.43 -3.74
C GLU A 75 -7.16 1.52 -4.35
N TRP A 76 -7.53 0.37 -4.93
CA TRP A 76 -6.56 -0.50 -5.57
C TRP A 76 -5.90 0.12 -6.81
N ILE A 77 -6.67 0.86 -7.61
CA ILE A 77 -6.12 1.60 -8.74
C ILE A 77 -5.14 2.66 -8.25
N GLU A 78 -5.52 3.45 -7.25
CA GLU A 78 -4.69 4.52 -6.72
C GLU A 78 -3.43 3.98 -6.05
N SER A 79 -3.57 3.03 -5.13
CA SER A 79 -2.46 2.55 -4.30
C SER A 79 -1.52 1.58 -5.00
N CYS A 80 -1.96 0.89 -6.05
CA CYS A 80 -1.15 -0.13 -6.70
C CYS A 80 -0.82 0.20 -8.16
N PHE A 81 -1.81 0.63 -8.97
CA PHE A 81 -1.61 0.83 -10.40
C PHE A 81 -1.04 2.20 -10.76
N LYS A 82 -1.25 3.22 -9.92
CA LYS A 82 -0.67 4.55 -10.10
C LYS A 82 0.63 4.78 -9.32
N THR A 83 0.99 3.87 -8.42
CA THR A 83 2.20 4.00 -7.61
C THR A 83 3.43 4.25 -8.47
N GLU A 84 3.56 3.57 -9.60
CA GLU A 84 4.72 3.71 -10.48
C GLU A 84 4.79 5.12 -11.12
N GLU A 85 3.66 5.72 -11.47
CA GLU A 85 3.62 7.08 -12.00
C GLU A 85 4.20 8.07 -11.00
N TYR A 86 3.80 7.94 -9.72
CA TYR A 86 4.30 8.79 -8.64
C TYR A 86 5.78 8.54 -8.30
N LEU A 87 6.24 7.28 -8.41
CA LEU A 87 7.65 6.94 -8.17
C LEU A 87 8.57 7.39 -9.30
N ALA A 88 8.05 7.39 -10.54
CA ALA A 88 8.80 7.81 -11.73
C ALA A 88 8.89 9.34 -11.89
N ASP A 89 8.20 10.11 -11.00
CA ASP A 89 8.08 11.56 -11.11
C ASP A 89 9.45 12.25 -11.03
N ASP A 90 9.85 12.86 -12.14
CA ASP A 90 10.92 13.85 -12.33
C ASP A 90 12.33 13.49 -11.81
N GLY A 91 12.63 12.23 -11.52
CA GLY A 91 13.93 11.81 -11.00
C GLY A 91 14.26 12.36 -9.61
N LYS A 92 13.26 12.74 -8.84
CA LYS A 92 13.41 13.19 -7.45
C LYS A 92 13.96 12.10 -6.56
N LYS A 93 14.67 12.49 -5.51
CA LYS A 93 15.18 11.57 -4.49
C LYS A 93 14.03 11.01 -3.68
N ILE A 94 13.85 9.71 -3.73
CA ILE A 94 12.85 9.02 -2.93
C ILE A 94 13.37 8.89 -1.50
N ILE A 95 12.55 9.30 -0.54
CA ILE A 95 12.81 9.20 0.89
C ILE A 95 11.64 8.43 1.51
N LEU A 96 11.92 7.34 2.25
CA LEU A 96 10.86 6.62 2.93
C LEU A 96 10.77 7.08 4.38
N PHE A 97 9.60 7.55 4.81
CA PHE A 97 9.32 7.84 6.20
C PHE A 97 8.76 6.61 6.90
N GLY A 98 9.56 5.99 7.73
CA GLY A 98 9.36 4.71 8.40
C GLY A 98 10.38 3.67 7.91
N ALA A 99 10.99 2.95 8.85
CA ALA A 99 11.99 1.91 8.58
C ALA A 99 11.50 0.52 9.02
N GLY A 100 10.18 0.33 9.07
CA GLY A 100 9.51 -0.89 9.51
C GLY A 100 9.05 -1.79 8.35
N ARG A 101 7.98 -2.55 8.62
CA ARG A 101 7.44 -3.56 7.68
C ARG A 101 6.94 -2.96 6.38
N MET A 102 6.32 -1.78 6.42
CA MET A 102 5.82 -1.13 5.19
C MET A 102 6.97 -0.68 4.28
N ALA A 103 8.07 -0.19 4.86
CA ALA A 103 9.27 0.11 4.07
C ALA A 103 9.90 -1.16 3.49
N LEU A 104 9.87 -2.31 4.22
CA LEU A 104 10.29 -3.59 3.65
C LEU A 104 9.44 -3.98 2.44
N ASN A 105 8.12 -3.80 2.51
CA ASN A 105 7.22 -4.06 1.38
C ASN A 105 7.58 -3.16 0.17
N TYR A 106 7.88 -1.87 0.43
CA TYR A 106 8.37 -0.98 -0.61
C TYR A 106 9.64 -1.52 -1.26
N MET A 107 10.64 -1.90 -0.45
CA MET A 107 11.92 -2.43 -0.94
C MET A 107 11.75 -3.69 -1.78
N GLN A 108 10.85 -4.60 -1.36
CA GLN A 108 10.56 -5.83 -2.10
C GLN A 108 9.86 -5.59 -3.44
N ASN A 109 9.03 -4.56 -3.53
CA ASN A 109 8.20 -4.30 -4.70
C ASN A 109 8.85 -3.30 -5.66
N TRP A 110 9.55 -2.30 -5.15
CA TRP A 110 10.00 -1.14 -5.90
C TRP A 110 11.48 -0.81 -5.71
N GLY A 111 12.13 -1.36 -4.65
CA GLY A 111 13.47 -0.97 -4.24
C GLY A 111 14.54 -1.14 -5.32
N ASP A 112 14.44 -2.16 -6.17
CA ASP A 112 15.37 -2.38 -7.28
C ASP A 112 15.24 -1.33 -8.39
N LYS A 113 13.99 -0.93 -8.69
CA LYS A 113 13.71 0.02 -9.78
C LYS A 113 13.76 1.48 -9.32
N TYR A 114 13.28 1.72 -8.11
CA TYR A 114 13.18 3.03 -7.48
C TYR A 114 13.84 3.02 -6.09
N PRO A 115 15.16 2.90 -6.02
CA PRO A 115 15.86 2.80 -4.74
C PRO A 115 15.72 4.10 -3.93
N PRO A 116 15.35 4.03 -2.64
CA PRO A 116 15.31 5.23 -1.81
C PRO A 116 16.72 5.73 -1.51
N ALA A 117 16.88 7.04 -1.47
CA ALA A 117 18.14 7.67 -1.11
C ALA A 117 18.49 7.42 0.37
N PHE A 118 17.50 7.46 1.23
CA PHE A 118 17.60 7.11 2.65
C PHE A 118 16.19 6.87 3.24
N LEU A 119 16.18 6.25 4.41
CA LEU A 119 15.00 6.12 5.27
C LEU A 119 15.06 7.17 6.37
N VAL A 120 13.92 7.62 6.86
CA VAL A 120 13.83 8.38 8.11
C VAL A 120 12.84 7.70 9.06
N ASP A 121 13.10 7.78 10.34
CA ASP A 121 12.21 7.23 11.37
C ASP A 121 12.25 8.08 12.63
N ASN A 122 11.11 8.22 13.33
CA ASN A 122 11.01 8.92 14.58
C ASN A 122 11.66 8.16 15.75
N ASN A 123 11.89 6.84 15.59
CA ASN A 123 12.58 6.06 16.61
C ASN A 123 14.09 6.33 16.56
N SER A 124 14.58 7.10 17.53
CA SER A 124 16.00 7.47 17.64
C SER A 124 16.94 6.26 17.83
N GLU A 125 16.44 5.13 18.32
CA GLU A 125 17.27 3.93 18.54
C GLU A 125 17.75 3.28 17.24
N ILE A 126 17.02 3.50 16.12
CA ILE A 126 17.39 2.95 14.82
C ILE A 126 18.04 3.98 13.89
N GLN A 127 18.04 5.25 14.27
CA GLN A 127 18.74 6.29 13.52
C GLN A 127 20.27 6.03 13.54
N GLY A 128 20.92 6.28 12.41
CA GLY A 128 22.34 5.97 12.21
C GLY A 128 22.63 4.51 11.86
N GLN A 129 21.62 3.65 11.84
CA GLN A 129 21.74 2.26 11.36
C GLN A 129 21.44 2.18 9.86
N GLU A 130 21.67 1.00 9.29
CA GLU A 130 21.23 0.67 7.93
C GLU A 130 20.15 -0.41 7.95
N ARG A 131 19.21 -0.30 7.02
CA ARG A 131 18.22 -1.33 6.75
C ARG A 131 18.19 -1.62 5.26
N TRP A 132 18.38 -2.88 4.91
CA TRP A 132 18.43 -3.33 3.50
C TRP A 132 19.49 -2.58 2.66
N GLY A 133 20.60 -2.18 3.29
CA GLY A 133 21.65 -1.39 2.66
C GLY A 133 21.35 0.11 2.51
N ILE A 134 20.24 0.59 3.08
CA ILE A 134 19.80 1.99 3.03
C ILE A 134 19.96 2.62 4.42
N PRO A 135 20.60 3.81 4.55
CA PRO A 135 20.79 4.47 5.83
C PRO A 135 19.47 4.96 6.42
N VAL A 136 19.27 4.77 7.73
CA VAL A 136 18.16 5.32 8.52
C VAL A 136 18.61 6.59 9.22
N LYS A 137 17.94 7.69 8.97
CA LYS A 137 18.27 9.01 9.49
C LYS A 137 17.16 9.60 10.36
N SER A 138 17.44 10.73 11.01
CA SER A 138 16.43 11.56 11.65
C SER A 138 15.51 12.19 10.59
N PRO A 139 14.20 12.40 10.87
CA PRO A 139 13.30 13.13 9.99
C PRO A 139 13.80 14.51 9.55
N ASP A 140 14.56 15.21 10.39
CA ASP A 140 15.14 16.52 10.06
C ASP A 140 16.06 16.49 8.83
N GLU A 141 16.60 15.32 8.49
CA GLU A 141 17.45 15.15 7.30
C GLU A 141 16.68 15.31 5.97
N ILE A 142 15.34 15.23 6.00
CA ILE A 142 14.49 15.55 4.86
C ILE A 142 14.72 17.00 4.40
N LEU A 143 14.91 17.91 5.34
CA LEU A 143 15.10 19.33 5.06
C LEU A 143 16.44 19.66 4.35
N ASN A 144 17.39 18.72 4.41
CA ASN A 144 18.66 18.84 3.68
C ASN A 144 18.52 18.52 2.18
N VAL A 145 17.33 18.08 1.74
CA VAL A 145 17.00 17.87 0.33
C VAL A 145 15.97 18.94 -0.07
N PRO A 146 16.23 19.77 -1.08
CA PRO A 146 15.26 20.75 -1.54
C PRO A 146 13.90 20.12 -1.83
N GLU A 147 12.80 20.81 -1.53
CA GLU A 147 11.44 20.32 -1.76
C GLU A 147 11.21 19.91 -3.22
N SER A 148 11.74 20.69 -4.17
CA SER A 148 11.65 20.39 -5.60
C SER A 148 12.43 19.14 -6.03
N GLU A 149 13.32 18.63 -5.20
CA GLU A 149 14.19 17.48 -5.49
C GLU A 149 13.86 16.24 -4.64
N ARG A 150 12.84 16.32 -3.78
CA ARG A 150 12.47 15.23 -2.87
C ARG A 150 11.07 14.69 -3.18
N ASN A 151 10.92 13.39 -2.97
CA ASN A 151 9.65 12.69 -2.98
C ASN A 151 9.59 11.83 -1.71
N VAL A 152 8.75 12.22 -0.74
CA VAL A 152 8.66 11.56 0.57
C VAL A 152 7.48 10.61 0.58
N TRP A 153 7.75 9.33 0.82
CA TRP A 153 6.76 8.26 0.92
C TRP A 153 6.59 7.82 2.35
N ILE A 154 5.36 7.95 2.89
CA ILE A 154 5.05 7.53 4.25
C ILE A 154 4.85 6.01 4.27
N CYS A 155 5.82 5.29 4.81
CA CYS A 155 5.83 3.85 5.00
C CYS A 155 5.48 3.46 6.44
N ASN A 156 4.37 3.99 6.95
CA ASN A 156 3.93 3.79 8.32
C ASN A 156 2.40 3.82 8.43
N MET A 157 1.84 3.06 9.39
CA MET A 157 0.40 3.05 9.64
C MET A 157 -0.13 4.36 10.28
N TYR A 158 0.75 5.19 10.84
CA TYR A 158 0.40 6.49 11.43
C TYR A 158 0.55 7.63 10.42
N TYR A 159 0.07 7.41 9.19
CA TYR A 159 0.27 8.33 8.06
C TYR A 159 -0.28 9.74 8.33
N ASP A 160 -1.43 9.88 9.00
CA ASP A 160 -2.00 11.20 9.34
C ASP A 160 -1.07 12.01 10.25
N ALA A 161 -0.52 11.36 11.30
CA ALA A 161 0.38 12.02 12.24
C ALA A 161 1.72 12.39 11.58
N ILE A 162 2.22 11.54 10.70
CA ILE A 162 3.46 11.79 9.94
C ILE A 162 3.22 12.87 8.89
N GLY A 163 2.07 12.85 8.21
CA GLY A 163 1.69 13.92 7.28
C GLY A 163 1.66 15.28 7.96
N ALA A 164 0.98 15.39 9.11
CA ALA A 164 0.98 16.61 9.91
C ALA A 164 2.39 17.03 10.38
N GLN A 165 3.26 16.06 10.70
CA GLN A 165 4.66 16.34 11.02
C GLN A 165 5.40 16.94 9.82
N LEU A 166 5.27 16.34 8.63
CA LEU A 166 5.88 16.83 7.40
C LEU A 166 5.38 18.26 7.06
N ASP A 167 4.07 18.51 7.17
CA ASP A 167 3.48 19.85 6.96
C ASP A 167 4.07 20.90 7.92
N SER A 168 4.38 20.48 9.16
CA SER A 168 4.98 21.38 10.16
C SER A 168 6.47 21.66 9.92
N MET A 169 7.13 20.80 9.14
CA MET A 169 8.55 20.94 8.81
C MET A 169 8.78 21.83 7.58
N GLY A 170 7.78 22.03 6.73
CA GLY A 170 7.85 22.86 5.51
C GLY A 170 8.09 22.07 4.25
#